data_8ff8f6123fadb74af1d74744565ee0f4
#
_entry.id   8ff8f6123fadb74af1d74744565ee0f4
#
_cell.length_a   1.000
_cell.length_b   1.000
_cell.length_c   1.000
_cell.angle_alpha   90.00
_cell.angle_beta   90.00
_cell.angle_gamma   90.00
#
_symmetry.space_group_name_H-M   'P 1'
#
loop_
_entity.id
_entity.type
_entity.pdbx_description
1 polymer ?
#
loop_
_entity_poly.entity_id
_entity_poly.type
_entity_poly.pdbx_seq_one_letter_code
_entity_poly.pdbx_strand_id
1 'polypeptide(L)'
;MSFKRTDRINEEIKKELSSIIRELKDPRIPMMTSVVNVNVTNDLRYAKAFISVMGTDEEKHDAIKGLKAAAGFIRREVGSRIKLRAVPEFTFELDNTIEYGAHINKLLNDISK
;
A
#
# COMPACT_ATOMS: atom_id res chain seq x y z
N MET A 1 23.03 -10.25 -2.52
CA MET A 1 22.12 -9.33 -1.82
C MET A 1 21.54 -10.03 -0.60
N SER A 2 21.80 -9.52 0.60
CA SER A 2 21.28 -10.15 1.80
C SER A 2 19.83 -9.72 2.05
N PHE A 3 18.98 -10.71 2.28
CA PHE A 3 17.57 -10.49 2.57
C PHE A 3 17.44 -10.11 4.04
N LYS A 4 16.98 -8.89 4.32
CA LYS A 4 16.83 -8.41 5.68
C LYS A 4 15.61 -9.03 6.35
N ARG A 5 15.66 -9.13 7.69
CA ARG A 5 14.52 -9.60 8.48
C ARG A 5 13.26 -8.79 8.21
N THR A 6 13.40 -7.47 8.07
CA THR A 6 12.28 -6.57 7.76
C THR A 6 11.71 -6.83 6.36
N ASP A 7 12.50 -7.33 5.42
CA ASP A 7 12.01 -7.66 4.08
C ASP A 7 10.98 -8.78 4.12
N ARG A 8 11.22 -9.81 4.95
CA ARG A 8 10.27 -10.91 5.13
C ARG A 8 8.97 -10.41 5.76
N ILE A 9 9.10 -9.56 6.79
CA ILE A 9 7.94 -8.98 7.48
C ILE A 9 7.15 -8.11 6.50
N ASN A 10 7.83 -7.31 5.67
CA ASN A 10 7.19 -6.48 4.66
C ASN A 10 6.36 -7.31 3.69
N GLU A 11 6.89 -8.44 3.23
CA GLU A 11 6.17 -9.32 2.30
C GLU A 11 4.97 -10.00 2.96
N GLU A 12 5.09 -10.43 4.20
CA GLU A 12 3.98 -11.03 4.94
C GLU A 12 2.87 -10.02 5.18
N ILE A 13 3.22 -8.80 5.59
CA ILE A 13 2.25 -7.72 5.82
C ILE A 13 1.57 -7.34 4.50
N LYS A 14 2.34 -7.22 3.43
CA LYS A 14 1.80 -6.89 2.11
C LYS A 14 0.71 -7.90 1.69
N LYS A 15 0.99 -9.17 1.87
CA LYS A 15 0.07 -10.26 1.52
C LYS A 15 -1.23 -10.16 2.33
N GLU A 16 -1.12 -10.02 3.64
CA GLU A 16 -2.29 -9.95 4.50
C GLU A 16 -3.05 -8.64 4.31
N LEU A 17 -2.34 -7.54 4.14
CA LEU A 17 -2.94 -6.23 3.90
C LEU A 17 -3.75 -6.24 2.60
N SER A 18 -3.22 -6.85 1.55
CA SER A 18 -3.93 -6.99 0.27
C SER A 18 -5.24 -7.75 0.45
N SER A 19 -5.23 -8.81 1.25
CA SER A 19 -6.42 -9.61 1.55
C SER A 19 -7.43 -8.79 2.36
N ILE A 20 -6.95 -8.08 3.39
CA ILE A 20 -7.81 -7.26 4.25
C ILE A 20 -8.50 -6.16 3.45
N ILE A 21 -7.75 -5.48 2.59
CA ILE A 21 -8.31 -4.39 1.76
C ILE A 21 -9.41 -4.90 0.85
N ARG A 22 -9.25 -6.10 0.28
CA ARG A 22 -10.29 -6.70 -0.56
C ARG A 22 -11.55 -7.04 0.22
N GLU A 23 -11.42 -7.29 1.51
CA GLU A 23 -12.56 -7.58 2.38
C GLU A 23 -13.27 -6.32 2.88
N LEU A 24 -12.62 -5.15 2.78
CA LEU A 24 -13.24 -3.90 3.20
C LEU A 24 -14.39 -3.54 2.26
N LYS A 25 -15.53 -3.18 2.87
CA LYS A 25 -16.73 -2.79 2.13
C LYS A 25 -16.96 -1.30 2.24
N ASP A 26 -15.94 -0.52 1.88
CA ASP A 26 -16.02 0.93 1.88
C ASP A 26 -16.15 1.39 0.42
N PRO A 27 -17.22 2.11 0.06
CA PRO A 27 -17.42 2.56 -1.33
C PRO A 27 -16.33 3.51 -1.81
N ARG A 28 -15.56 4.12 -0.92
CA ARG A 28 -14.44 4.98 -1.30
C ARG A 28 -13.23 4.19 -1.79
N ILE A 29 -13.20 2.87 -1.52
CA ILE A 29 -12.07 2.02 -1.90
C ILE A 29 -12.49 1.16 -3.10
N PRO A 30 -12.02 1.50 -4.33
CA PRO A 30 -12.38 0.73 -5.53
C PRO A 30 -11.81 -0.68 -5.50
N MET A 31 -12.46 -1.58 -6.25
CA MET A 31 -12.00 -2.97 -6.37
C MET A 31 -10.60 -3.10 -6.95
N MET A 32 -10.19 -2.13 -7.77
CA MET A 32 -8.87 -2.12 -8.42
C MET A 32 -7.80 -1.43 -7.55
N THR A 33 -7.95 -1.51 -6.24
CA THR A 33 -6.96 -0.99 -5.30
C THR A 33 -5.98 -2.10 -4.94
N SER A 34 -4.68 -1.81 -5.08
CA SER A 34 -3.62 -2.79 -4.83
C SER A 34 -2.57 -2.25 -3.88
N VAL A 35 -2.00 -3.14 -3.06
CA VAL A 35 -0.83 -2.81 -2.26
C VAL A 35 0.41 -3.09 -3.10
N VAL A 36 1.15 -2.04 -3.43
CA VAL A 36 2.35 -2.16 -4.27
C VAL A 36 3.55 -2.56 -3.41
N ASN A 37 3.68 -1.93 -2.25
CA ASN A 37 4.81 -2.17 -1.37
C ASN A 37 4.46 -1.81 0.07
N VAL A 38 5.19 -2.39 1.01
CA VAL A 38 5.08 -2.06 2.43
C VAL A 38 6.48 -1.91 2.99
N ASN A 39 6.72 -0.84 3.73
CA ASN A 39 7.99 -0.60 4.41
C ASN A 39 7.74 -0.43 5.91
N VAL A 40 8.28 -1.37 6.68
CA VAL A 40 8.18 -1.37 8.14
C VAL A 40 9.46 -0.79 8.73
N THR A 41 9.35 0.01 9.77
CA THR A 41 10.53 0.50 10.48
C THR A 41 11.21 -0.66 11.25
N ASN A 42 12.50 -0.50 11.56
CA ASN A 42 13.27 -1.55 12.22
C ASN A 42 12.70 -1.93 13.60
N ASP A 43 12.08 -0.98 14.28
CA ASP A 43 11.46 -1.21 15.59
C ASP A 43 10.02 -1.74 15.48
N LEU A 44 9.52 -1.95 14.27
CA LEU A 44 8.16 -2.42 13.97
C LEU A 44 7.04 -1.50 14.49
N ARG A 45 7.35 -0.24 14.75
CA ARG A 45 6.35 0.72 15.23
C ARG A 45 5.48 1.28 14.13
N TYR A 46 6.05 1.46 12.95
CA TYR A 46 5.36 2.10 11.82
C TYR A 46 5.53 1.29 10.55
N ALA A 47 4.49 1.27 9.75
CA ALA A 47 4.50 0.65 8.42
C ALA A 47 3.89 1.63 7.43
N LYS A 48 4.61 1.90 6.36
CA LYS A 48 4.12 2.72 5.26
C LYS A 48 3.69 1.78 4.13
N ALA A 49 2.43 1.85 3.75
CA ALA A 49 1.88 1.06 2.66
C ALA A 49 1.68 1.95 1.45
N PHE A 50 2.26 1.55 0.32
CA PHE A 50 2.12 2.24 -0.95
C PHE A 50 1.00 1.59 -1.73
N ILE A 51 0.02 2.40 -2.12
CA ILE A 51 -1.25 1.93 -2.68
C ILE A 51 -1.40 2.43 -4.11
N SER A 52 -1.72 1.52 -5.02
CA SER A 52 -2.08 1.85 -6.39
C SER A 52 -3.59 1.79 -6.53
N VAL A 53 -4.17 2.85 -7.07
CA VAL A 53 -5.62 2.95 -7.30
C VAL A 53 -5.82 3.36 -8.75
N MET A 54 -6.64 2.61 -9.48
CA MET A 54 -7.02 3.00 -10.83
C MET A 54 -8.27 3.86 -10.76
N GLY A 55 -8.15 5.09 -11.29
CA GLY A 55 -9.25 6.04 -11.28
C GLY A 55 -8.75 7.47 -11.41
N THR A 56 -9.65 8.40 -11.19
CA THR A 56 -9.32 9.83 -11.19
C THR A 56 -8.53 10.20 -9.94
N ASP A 57 -7.93 11.39 -9.94
CA ASP A 57 -7.22 11.87 -8.76
C ASP A 57 -8.13 11.96 -7.54
N GLU A 58 -9.38 12.39 -7.76
CA GLU A 58 -10.37 12.44 -6.68
C GLU A 58 -10.66 11.05 -6.11
N GLU A 59 -10.85 10.06 -6.99
CA GLU A 59 -11.08 8.68 -6.57
C GLU A 59 -9.88 8.11 -5.80
N LYS A 60 -8.66 8.45 -6.23
CA LYS A 60 -7.44 8.04 -5.54
C LYS A 60 -7.36 8.64 -4.13
N HIS A 61 -7.66 9.93 -4.00
CA HIS A 61 -7.67 10.58 -2.69
C HIS A 61 -8.75 10.01 -1.77
N ASP A 62 -9.93 9.72 -2.32
CA ASP A 62 -11.03 9.12 -1.55
C ASP A 62 -10.65 7.72 -1.06
N ALA A 63 -9.95 6.93 -1.89
CA ALA A 63 -9.47 5.61 -1.50
C ALA A 63 -8.51 5.72 -0.31
N ILE A 64 -7.57 6.65 -0.34
CA ILE A 64 -6.64 6.86 0.76
C ILE A 64 -7.37 7.29 2.03
N LYS A 65 -8.36 8.17 1.92
CA LYS A 65 -9.20 8.56 3.07
C LYS A 65 -9.92 7.36 3.67
N GLY A 66 -10.45 6.50 2.82
CA GLY A 66 -11.12 5.29 3.27
C GLY A 66 -10.17 4.35 4.02
N LEU A 67 -8.96 4.18 3.50
CA LEU A 67 -7.94 3.35 4.15
C LEU A 67 -7.51 3.95 5.50
N LYS A 68 -7.32 5.27 5.56
CA LYS A 68 -6.97 5.95 6.81
C LYS A 68 -8.08 5.78 7.85
N ALA A 69 -9.34 5.87 7.44
CA ALA A 69 -10.46 5.66 8.34
C ALA A 69 -10.50 4.22 8.87
N ALA A 70 -10.06 3.25 8.06
CA ALA A 70 -10.04 1.84 8.43
C ALA A 70 -8.72 1.42 9.10
N ALA A 71 -7.78 2.34 9.34
CA ALA A 71 -6.43 2.01 9.81
C ALA A 71 -6.44 1.21 11.11
N GLY A 72 -7.31 1.55 12.06
CA GLY A 72 -7.42 0.82 13.32
C GLY A 72 -7.90 -0.61 13.14
N PHE A 73 -8.90 -0.80 12.29
CA PHE A 73 -9.39 -2.12 11.93
C PHE A 73 -8.31 -2.94 11.23
N ILE A 74 -7.61 -2.31 10.26
CA ILE A 74 -6.54 -2.96 9.52
C ILE A 74 -5.43 -3.42 10.46
N ARG A 75 -5.03 -2.57 11.39
CA ARG A 75 -3.99 -2.89 12.36
C ARG A 75 -4.38 -4.11 13.20
N ARG A 76 -5.62 -4.17 13.67
CA ARG A 76 -6.12 -5.31 14.45
C ARG A 76 -6.14 -6.59 13.63
N GLU A 77 -6.56 -6.50 12.36
CA GLU A 77 -6.63 -7.66 11.48
C GLU A 77 -5.23 -8.20 11.16
N VAL A 78 -4.29 -7.31 10.89
CA VAL A 78 -2.90 -7.72 10.67
C VAL A 78 -2.36 -8.43 11.93
N GLY A 79 -2.63 -7.86 13.10
CA GLY A 79 -2.18 -8.45 14.36
C GLY A 79 -2.77 -9.82 14.65
N SER A 80 -3.99 -10.09 14.17
CA SER A 80 -4.62 -11.40 14.36
C SER A 80 -4.12 -12.44 13.35
N ARG A 81 -3.66 -12.01 12.19
CA ARG A 81 -3.26 -12.91 11.10
C ARG A 81 -1.77 -13.20 11.08
N ILE A 82 -0.96 -12.29 11.60
CA ILE A 82 0.50 -12.44 11.62
C ILE A 82 0.99 -12.31 13.06
N LYS A 83 1.80 -13.29 13.50
CA LYS A 83 2.43 -13.22 14.81
C LYS A 83 3.64 -12.31 14.72
N LEU A 84 3.48 -11.06 15.14
CA LEU A 84 4.54 -10.09 15.19
C LEU A 84 4.85 -9.73 16.63
N ARG A 85 6.11 -9.36 16.88
CA ARG A 85 6.54 -8.86 18.17
C ARG A 85 5.75 -7.61 18.59
N ALA A 86 5.43 -6.78 17.60
CA ALA A 86 4.57 -5.61 17.75
C ALA A 86 3.83 -5.40 16.45
N VAL A 87 2.60 -4.87 16.51
CA VAL A 87 1.82 -4.57 15.32
C VAL A 87 2.02 -3.09 14.99
N PRO A 88 2.53 -2.78 13.79
CA PRO A 88 2.82 -1.39 13.43
C PRO A 88 1.58 -0.55 13.20
N GLU A 89 1.71 0.75 13.37
CA GLU A 89 0.74 1.72 12.89
C GLU A 89 0.92 1.89 11.38
N PHE A 90 -0.19 1.86 10.64
CA PHE A 90 -0.16 1.96 9.19
C PHE A 90 -0.41 3.38 8.71
N THR A 91 0.42 3.82 7.77
CA THR A 91 0.15 5.01 6.96
C THR A 91 0.02 4.56 5.51
N PHE A 92 -0.82 5.24 4.76
CA PHE A 92 -1.12 4.89 3.38
C PHE A 92 -0.75 6.05 2.46
N GLU A 93 0.01 5.74 1.42
CA GLU A 93 0.40 6.72 0.42
C GLU A 93 0.11 6.16 -0.97
N LEU A 94 -0.25 7.04 -1.88
CA LEU A 94 -0.41 6.65 -3.29
C LEU A 94 0.95 6.38 -3.90
N ASP A 95 1.05 5.28 -4.65
CA ASP A 95 2.22 4.97 -5.44
C ASP A 95 1.95 5.37 -6.88
N ASN A 96 2.63 6.40 -7.35
CA ASN A 96 2.50 6.92 -8.71
C ASN A 96 3.63 6.45 -9.62
N THR A 97 4.42 5.47 -9.19
CA THR A 97 5.59 5.00 -9.93
C THR A 97 5.23 4.56 -11.35
N ILE A 98 4.14 3.83 -11.51
CA ILE A 98 3.70 3.35 -12.83
C ILE A 98 3.29 4.52 -13.73
N GLU A 99 2.51 5.46 -13.20
CA GLU A 99 2.08 6.64 -13.95
C GLU A 99 3.27 7.52 -14.32
N TYR A 100 4.19 7.70 -13.38
CA TYR A 100 5.40 8.49 -13.61
C TYR A 100 6.27 7.84 -14.68
N GLY A 101 6.45 6.52 -14.64
CA GLY A 101 7.18 5.77 -15.66
C GLY A 101 6.56 5.90 -17.03
N ALA A 102 5.24 5.80 -17.13
CA ALA A 102 4.51 5.96 -18.39
C ALA A 102 4.69 7.38 -18.94
N HIS A 103 4.64 8.39 -18.09
CA HIS A 103 4.84 9.79 -18.48
C HIS A 103 6.25 10.01 -19.03
N ILE A 104 7.27 9.48 -18.37
CA ILE A 104 8.66 9.58 -18.83
C ILE A 104 8.83 8.87 -20.16
N ASN A 105 8.27 7.70 -20.34
CA ASN A 105 8.34 6.96 -21.61
C ASN A 105 7.72 7.76 -22.74
N LYS A 106 6.60 8.41 -22.48
CA LYS A 106 5.94 9.28 -23.47
C LYS A 106 6.83 10.45 -23.86
N LEU A 107 7.46 11.09 -22.89
CA LEU A 107 8.39 12.20 -23.16
C LEU A 107 9.60 11.75 -23.96
N LEU A 108 10.15 10.59 -23.67
CA LEU A 108 11.29 10.02 -24.39
C LEU A 108 10.90 9.70 -25.84
N ASN A 109 9.71 9.16 -26.06
CA ASN A 109 9.22 8.88 -27.40
C ASN A 109 9.04 10.16 -28.22
N ASP A 110 8.54 11.23 -27.59
CA ASP A 110 8.38 12.52 -28.26
C ASP A 110 9.73 13.13 -28.63
N ILE A 111 10.76 12.93 -27.82
CA ILE A 111 12.11 13.40 -28.08
C ILE A 111 12.79 12.59 -29.17
N SER A 112 12.47 11.30 -29.27
CA SER A 112 13.10 10.36 -30.22
C SER A 112 12.62 10.51 -31.66
N LYS A 113 11.63 11.30 -31.89
CA LYS A 113 11.08 11.49 -33.25
C LYS A 113 11.92 12.41 -34.11
#